data_66b7f4e4a04583391295b6bcf5cc33d1
#
_entry.id   66b7f4e4a04583391295b6bcf5cc33d1
#
_cell.length_a   1.000
_cell.length_b   1.000
_cell.length_c   1.000
_cell.angle_alpha   90.00
_cell.angle_beta   90.00
_cell.angle_gamma   90.00
#
_symmetry.space_group_name_H-M   'P 1'
#
loop_
_entity.id
_entity.type
_entity.pdbx_description
1 polymer ?
#
loop_
_entity_poly.entity_id
_entity_poly.type
_entity_poly.pdbx_seq_one_letter_code
_entity_poly.pdbx_strand_id
1 'polypeptide(L)'
;MHSDDEDLSIRIFERADTERVIALWIEAFPSYSERSAPHRDPRFAIEMKLATQPELFFVALRGARLVGTVMAGYDGHRGWLYSFAVANDARRLGIGRAMMAHAEAELAALGCRKINLQVLQDNNEACRFYAALGYQVEPLVSFGKRLPMTA
;
A
#
# COMPACT_ATOMS: atom_id res chain seq x y z
N MET A 1 -13.84 -27.97 6.92
CA MET A 1 -13.14 -27.07 6.02
C MET A 1 -13.28 -25.65 6.53
N HIS A 2 -12.21 -25.06 6.87
CA HIS A 2 -12.22 -23.71 7.42
C HIS A 2 -12.10 -22.70 6.30
N SER A 3 -12.85 -21.60 6.44
CA SER A 3 -12.78 -20.46 5.48
C SER A 3 -11.38 -19.84 5.39
N ASP A 4 -10.48 -20.26 6.25
CA ASP A 4 -9.09 -19.77 6.29
C ASP A 4 -8.19 -20.45 5.26
N ASP A 5 -8.69 -21.48 4.58
CA ASP A 5 -7.93 -22.25 3.59
C ASP A 5 -8.12 -21.75 2.15
N GLU A 6 -8.83 -20.65 1.96
CA GLU A 6 -8.92 -20.06 0.64
C GLU A 6 -7.56 -19.48 0.24
N ASP A 7 -7.09 -19.84 -0.95
CA ASP A 7 -5.80 -19.42 -1.44
C ASP A 7 -5.71 -17.90 -1.55
N LEU A 8 -4.61 -17.35 -1.06
CA LEU A 8 -4.27 -15.97 -1.25
C LEU A 8 -3.76 -15.75 -2.67
N SER A 9 -4.35 -14.79 -3.38
CA SER A 9 -3.82 -14.36 -4.67
C SER A 9 -3.50 -12.87 -4.63
N ILE A 10 -2.44 -12.49 -5.32
CA ILE A 10 -2.02 -11.09 -5.43
C ILE A 10 -1.94 -10.78 -6.91
N ARG A 11 -2.60 -9.71 -7.32
CA ARG A 11 -2.62 -9.28 -8.72
C ARG A 11 -2.64 -7.76 -8.83
N ILE A 12 -2.47 -7.27 -10.03
CA ILE A 12 -2.59 -5.84 -10.31
C ILE A 12 -4.05 -5.41 -10.10
N PHE A 13 -4.21 -4.22 -9.54
CA PHE A 13 -5.51 -3.58 -9.35
C PHE A 13 -6.25 -3.42 -10.69
N GLU A 14 -7.53 -3.67 -10.67
CA GLU A 14 -8.46 -3.41 -11.78
C GLU A 14 -9.50 -2.40 -11.36
N ARG A 15 -10.02 -1.60 -12.29
CA ARG A 15 -11.03 -0.57 -11.96
C ARG A 15 -12.23 -1.14 -11.21
N ALA A 16 -12.62 -2.37 -11.49
CA ALA A 16 -13.72 -3.02 -10.79
C ALA A 16 -13.46 -3.20 -9.29
N ASP A 17 -12.20 -3.10 -8.84
CA ASP A 17 -11.83 -3.22 -7.44
C ASP A 17 -12.05 -1.91 -6.65
N THR A 18 -12.31 -0.80 -7.32
CA THR A 18 -12.28 0.55 -6.74
C THR A 18 -13.07 0.66 -5.44
N GLU A 19 -14.34 0.23 -5.45
CA GLU A 19 -15.18 0.41 -4.26
C GLU A 19 -14.71 -0.42 -3.08
N ARG A 20 -14.22 -1.64 -3.35
CA ARG A 20 -13.68 -2.50 -2.29
C ARG A 20 -12.38 -1.93 -1.72
N VAL A 21 -11.53 -1.35 -2.56
CA VAL A 21 -10.30 -0.71 -2.12
C VAL A 21 -10.61 0.52 -1.24
N ILE A 22 -11.57 1.35 -1.67
CA ILE A 22 -11.96 2.53 -0.91
C ILE A 22 -12.50 2.12 0.47
N ALA A 23 -13.35 1.09 0.52
CA ALA A 23 -13.87 0.59 1.79
C ALA A 23 -12.74 0.11 2.72
N LEU A 24 -11.76 -0.61 2.18
CA LEU A 24 -10.61 -1.05 2.94
C LEU A 24 -9.79 0.13 3.47
N TRP A 25 -9.55 1.14 2.64
CA TRP A 25 -8.75 2.29 3.03
C TRP A 25 -9.44 3.17 4.07
N ILE A 26 -10.77 3.32 4.00
CA ILE A 26 -11.52 4.05 5.02
C ILE A 26 -11.36 3.36 6.38
N GLU A 27 -11.39 2.05 6.40
CA GLU A 27 -11.17 1.25 7.60
C GLU A 27 -9.72 1.38 8.12
N ALA A 28 -8.75 1.27 7.21
CA ALA A 28 -7.32 1.20 7.57
C ALA A 28 -6.69 2.57 7.80
N PHE A 29 -7.18 3.60 7.12
CA PHE A 29 -6.58 4.95 7.15
C PHE A 29 -7.63 5.97 7.59
N PRO A 30 -7.73 6.27 8.91
CA PRO A 30 -8.76 7.19 9.42
C PRO A 30 -8.77 8.55 8.72
N SER A 31 -7.63 9.02 8.21
CA SER A 31 -7.52 10.29 7.51
C SER A 31 -8.35 10.36 6.23
N TYR A 32 -8.69 9.22 5.62
CA TYR A 32 -9.52 9.21 4.42
C TYR A 32 -11.00 9.52 4.71
N SER A 33 -11.42 9.43 5.95
CA SER A 33 -12.77 9.81 6.35
C SER A 33 -12.90 11.28 6.73
N GLU A 34 -11.79 12.04 6.75
CA GLU A 34 -11.78 13.45 7.10
C GLU A 34 -12.07 14.31 5.87
N ARG A 35 -13.25 14.94 5.84
CA ARG A 35 -13.70 15.77 4.72
C ARG A 35 -12.84 17.02 4.49
N SER A 36 -12.09 17.45 5.50
CA SER A 36 -11.27 18.66 5.44
C SER A 36 -9.92 18.45 4.73
N ALA A 37 -9.63 17.24 4.25
CA ALA A 37 -8.36 16.92 3.64
C ALA A 37 -8.56 16.38 2.21
N PRO A 38 -8.90 17.25 1.23
CA PRO A 38 -9.20 16.81 -0.13
C PRO A 38 -8.03 16.10 -0.83
N HIS A 39 -6.79 16.38 -0.43
CA HIS A 39 -5.60 15.69 -0.95
C HIS A 39 -5.52 14.22 -0.50
N ARG A 40 -6.37 13.82 0.43
CA ARG A 40 -6.46 12.45 0.94
C ARG A 40 -7.71 11.74 0.45
N ASP A 41 -8.29 12.22 -0.63
CA ASP A 41 -9.41 11.55 -1.28
C ASP A 41 -8.92 10.23 -1.89
N PRO A 42 -9.47 9.08 -1.47
CA PRO A 42 -9.03 7.79 -1.99
C PRO A 42 -9.27 7.65 -3.50
N ARG A 43 -10.33 8.23 -4.04
CA ARG A 43 -10.58 8.18 -5.49
C ARG A 43 -9.52 8.93 -6.26
N PHE A 44 -9.08 10.07 -5.76
CA PHE A 44 -8.01 10.84 -6.36
C PHE A 44 -6.71 10.04 -6.36
N ALA A 45 -6.38 9.40 -5.24
CA ALA A 45 -5.17 8.57 -5.14
C ALA A 45 -5.18 7.43 -6.16
N ILE A 46 -6.32 6.77 -6.34
CA ILE A 46 -6.47 5.68 -7.30
C ILE A 46 -6.30 6.21 -8.72
N GLU A 47 -6.98 7.31 -9.09
CA GLU A 47 -6.90 7.86 -10.44
C GLU A 47 -5.48 8.32 -10.78
N MET A 48 -4.77 8.93 -9.83
CA MET A 48 -3.39 9.35 -10.04
C MET A 48 -2.48 8.14 -10.24
N LYS A 49 -2.69 7.06 -9.48
CA LYS A 49 -1.90 5.85 -9.65
C LYS A 49 -2.15 5.20 -11.00
N LEU A 50 -3.39 5.17 -11.44
CA LEU A 50 -3.74 4.64 -12.76
C LEU A 50 -3.10 5.45 -13.90
N ALA A 51 -2.88 6.73 -13.67
CA ALA A 51 -2.24 7.62 -14.66
C ALA A 51 -0.72 7.56 -14.63
N THR A 52 -0.10 6.99 -13.58
CA THR A 52 1.35 7.09 -13.39
C THR A 52 2.08 5.76 -13.52
N GLN A 53 1.78 4.77 -12.70
CA GLN A 53 2.39 3.44 -12.75
C GLN A 53 1.35 2.41 -12.30
N PRO A 54 0.31 2.19 -13.11
CA PRO A 54 -0.78 1.30 -12.70
C PRO A 54 -0.33 -0.14 -12.49
N GLU A 55 0.72 -0.58 -13.16
CA GLU A 55 1.27 -1.94 -13.05
C GLU A 55 1.93 -2.20 -11.70
N LEU A 56 2.10 -1.17 -10.86
CA LEU A 56 2.66 -1.28 -9.52
C LEU A 56 1.62 -1.06 -8.42
N PHE A 57 0.35 -1.17 -8.76
CA PHE A 57 -0.74 -1.14 -7.78
C PHE A 57 -1.30 -2.55 -7.64
N PHE A 58 -1.09 -3.15 -6.46
CA PHE A 58 -1.44 -4.55 -6.21
C PHE A 58 -2.56 -4.68 -5.20
N VAL A 59 -3.40 -5.69 -5.42
CA VAL A 59 -4.46 -6.08 -4.49
C VAL A 59 -4.29 -7.54 -4.10
N ALA A 60 -4.65 -7.87 -2.88
CA ALA A 60 -4.63 -9.23 -2.37
C ALA A 60 -6.06 -9.70 -2.17
N LEU A 61 -6.35 -10.93 -2.61
CA LEU A 61 -7.65 -11.54 -2.47
C LEU A 61 -7.53 -12.91 -1.80
N ARG A 62 -8.49 -13.21 -0.95
CA ARG A 62 -8.71 -14.57 -0.44
C ARG A 62 -10.04 -15.01 -1.03
N GLY A 63 -9.99 -15.94 -1.99
CA GLY A 63 -11.15 -16.22 -2.81
C GLY A 63 -11.61 -14.95 -3.53
N ALA A 64 -12.86 -14.57 -3.37
CA ALA A 64 -13.42 -13.36 -4.00
C ALA A 64 -13.29 -12.11 -3.13
N ARG A 65 -12.79 -12.23 -1.89
CA ARG A 65 -12.73 -11.12 -0.95
C ARG A 65 -11.42 -10.35 -1.08
N LEU A 66 -11.49 -9.04 -1.27
CA LEU A 66 -10.31 -8.18 -1.29
C LEU A 66 -9.88 -7.91 0.16
N VAL A 67 -8.66 -8.33 0.51
CA VAL A 67 -8.15 -8.26 1.88
C VAL A 67 -6.93 -7.38 2.04
N GLY A 68 -6.33 -6.89 0.97
CA GLY A 68 -5.15 -6.03 1.08
C GLY A 68 -4.86 -5.24 -0.16
N THR A 69 -4.09 -4.17 0.03
CA THR A 69 -3.56 -3.33 -1.05
C THR A 69 -2.13 -2.94 -0.75
N VAL A 70 -1.37 -2.67 -1.79
CA VAL A 70 -0.11 -1.94 -1.70
C VAL A 70 0.16 -1.26 -3.04
N MET A 71 0.65 -0.03 -2.98
CA MET A 71 1.16 0.67 -4.15
C MET A 71 2.68 0.72 -4.08
N ALA A 72 3.33 0.49 -5.21
CA ALA A 72 4.75 0.68 -5.35
C ALA A 72 5.02 1.74 -6.42
N GLY A 73 6.13 2.44 -6.29
CA GLY A 73 6.59 3.38 -7.31
C GLY A 73 8.08 3.25 -7.49
N TYR A 74 8.56 3.52 -8.70
CA TYR A 74 9.98 3.50 -8.99
C TYR A 74 10.33 4.71 -9.85
N ASP A 75 11.25 5.53 -9.34
CA ASP A 75 11.66 6.76 -10.02
C ASP A 75 12.99 6.60 -10.76
N GLY A 76 13.51 5.38 -10.86
CA GLY A 76 14.81 5.10 -11.45
C GLY A 76 15.95 5.16 -10.45
N HIS A 77 15.71 5.68 -9.25
CA HIS A 77 16.70 5.79 -8.19
C HIS A 77 16.29 4.98 -6.96
N ARG A 78 15.06 5.16 -6.51
CA ARG A 78 14.52 4.44 -5.34
C ARG A 78 13.15 3.88 -5.65
N GLY A 79 12.86 2.73 -5.06
CA GLY A 79 11.50 2.22 -4.98
C GLY A 79 10.81 2.79 -3.75
N TRP A 80 9.51 3.01 -3.85
CA TRP A 80 8.68 3.51 -2.76
C TRP A 80 7.47 2.60 -2.59
N LEU A 81 7.12 2.33 -1.34
CA LEU A 81 5.90 1.60 -1.00
C LEU A 81 4.98 2.52 -0.21
N TYR A 82 3.70 2.49 -0.54
CA TYR A 82 2.70 3.35 0.09
C TYR A 82 1.32 2.72 -0.06
N SER A 83 0.35 3.28 0.61
CA SER A 83 -1.04 2.80 0.61
C SER A 83 -1.14 1.31 0.91
N PHE A 84 -0.30 0.85 1.84
CA PHE A 84 -0.30 -0.53 2.30
C PHE A 84 -1.38 -0.71 3.36
N ALA A 85 -2.29 -1.63 3.12
CA ALA A 85 -3.38 -1.93 4.04
C ALA A 85 -3.73 -3.40 3.99
N VAL A 86 -4.07 -3.95 5.15
CA VAL A 86 -4.62 -5.31 5.27
C VAL A 86 -5.89 -5.20 6.11
N ALA A 87 -6.95 -5.88 5.71
CA ALA A 87 -8.22 -5.88 6.44
C ALA A 87 -7.99 -6.32 7.89
N ASN A 88 -8.65 -5.64 8.85
CA ASN A 88 -8.43 -5.88 10.27
C ASN A 88 -8.63 -7.35 10.67
N ASP A 89 -9.67 -7.98 10.16
CA ASP A 89 -9.98 -9.38 10.48
C ASP A 89 -9.13 -10.39 9.71
N ALA A 90 -8.29 -9.91 8.79
CA ALA A 90 -7.38 -10.75 8.01
C ALA A 90 -5.92 -10.57 8.43
N ARG A 91 -5.65 -9.79 9.47
CA ARG A 91 -4.30 -9.58 9.97
C ARG A 91 -3.75 -10.86 10.61
N ARG A 92 -2.42 -10.97 10.67
CA ARG A 92 -1.68 -12.11 11.27
C ARG A 92 -1.83 -13.41 10.50
N LEU A 93 -2.29 -13.35 9.24
CA LEU A 93 -2.39 -14.51 8.36
C LEU A 93 -1.29 -14.53 7.30
N GLY A 94 -0.27 -13.67 7.44
CA GLY A 94 0.83 -13.60 6.51
C GLY A 94 0.54 -12.83 5.22
N ILE A 95 -0.62 -12.19 5.13
CA ILE A 95 -1.03 -11.44 3.92
C ILE A 95 -0.10 -10.27 3.67
N GLY A 96 0.19 -9.48 4.71
CA GLY A 96 1.07 -8.32 4.59
C GLY A 96 2.47 -8.70 4.13
N ARG A 97 3.03 -9.75 4.71
CA ARG A 97 4.34 -10.27 4.32
C ARG A 97 4.35 -10.71 2.86
N ALA A 98 3.33 -11.42 2.43
CA ALA A 98 3.22 -11.89 1.04
C ALA A 98 3.11 -10.72 0.06
N MET A 99 2.33 -9.69 0.41
CA MET A 99 2.18 -8.50 -0.43
C MET A 99 3.48 -7.72 -0.55
N MET A 100 4.20 -7.56 0.56
CA MET A 100 5.49 -6.88 0.56
C MET A 100 6.51 -7.64 -0.31
N ALA A 101 6.55 -8.96 -0.18
CA ALA A 101 7.43 -9.78 -1.00
C ALA A 101 7.10 -9.65 -2.49
N HIS A 102 5.80 -9.61 -2.83
CA HIS A 102 5.36 -9.43 -4.21
C HIS A 102 5.81 -8.08 -4.76
N ALA A 103 5.56 -6.99 -4.02
CA ALA A 103 5.94 -5.65 -4.44
C ALA A 103 7.47 -5.52 -4.58
N GLU A 104 8.22 -6.09 -3.64
CA GLU A 104 9.69 -6.08 -3.71
C GLU A 104 10.20 -6.80 -4.94
N ALA A 105 9.60 -7.96 -5.28
CA ALA A 105 9.99 -8.71 -6.45
C ALA A 105 9.72 -7.93 -7.75
N GLU A 106 8.57 -7.28 -7.82
CA GLU A 106 8.21 -6.47 -8.99
C GLU A 106 9.14 -5.27 -9.15
N LEU A 107 9.49 -4.60 -8.05
CA LEU A 107 10.46 -3.51 -8.09
C LEU A 107 11.85 -4.00 -8.48
N ALA A 108 12.29 -5.12 -7.94
CA ALA A 108 13.58 -5.72 -8.28
C ALA A 108 13.67 -6.05 -9.77
N ALA A 109 12.58 -6.53 -10.36
CA ALA A 109 12.51 -6.84 -11.77
C ALA A 109 12.71 -5.61 -12.65
N LEU A 110 12.40 -4.41 -12.14
CA LEU A 110 12.64 -3.14 -12.84
C LEU A 110 14.07 -2.62 -12.66
N GLY A 111 14.90 -3.29 -11.87
CA GLY A 111 16.25 -2.85 -11.57
C GLY A 111 16.38 -2.05 -10.27
N CYS A 112 15.31 -1.96 -9.49
CA CYS A 112 15.32 -1.24 -8.23
C CYS A 112 16.23 -1.95 -7.22
N ARG A 113 17.12 -1.20 -6.58
CA ARG A 113 18.09 -1.76 -5.61
C ARG A 113 17.82 -1.34 -4.18
N LYS A 114 16.97 -0.35 -3.98
CA LYS A 114 16.66 0.13 -2.63
C LYS A 114 15.23 0.62 -2.58
N ILE A 115 14.52 0.21 -1.54
CA ILE A 115 13.13 0.59 -1.31
C ILE A 115 13.05 1.41 -0.04
N ASN A 116 12.34 2.54 -0.11
CA ASN A 116 12.02 3.37 1.03
C ASN A 116 10.51 3.38 1.25
N LEU A 117 10.12 3.61 2.47
CA LEU A 117 8.72 3.82 2.84
C LEU A 117 8.67 4.75 4.04
N GLN A 118 7.52 5.35 4.25
CA GLN A 118 7.30 6.26 5.37
C GLN A 118 6.18 5.73 6.25
N VAL A 119 6.38 5.84 7.54
CA VAL A 119 5.44 5.39 8.55
C VAL A 119 5.17 6.54 9.49
N LEU A 120 3.92 6.73 9.91
CA LEU A 120 3.62 7.72 10.92
C LEU A 120 4.42 7.44 12.18
N GLN A 121 5.01 8.48 12.76
CA GLN A 121 5.98 8.37 13.85
C GLN A 121 5.46 7.58 15.05
N ASP A 122 4.18 7.67 15.33
CA ASP A 122 3.54 7.01 16.47
C ASP A 122 2.93 5.64 16.13
N ASN A 123 3.07 5.17 14.88
CA ASN A 123 2.55 3.86 14.49
C ASN A 123 3.59 2.77 14.79
N ASN A 124 3.66 2.37 16.05
CA ASN A 124 4.64 1.40 16.53
C ASN A 124 4.43 0.00 15.93
N GLU A 125 3.18 -0.38 15.70
CA GLU A 125 2.86 -1.68 15.11
C GLU A 125 3.43 -1.78 13.69
N ALA A 126 3.23 -0.75 12.88
CA ALA A 126 3.78 -0.72 11.54
C ALA A 126 5.32 -0.72 11.57
N CYS A 127 5.93 0.05 12.47
CA CYS A 127 7.39 0.06 12.60
C CYS A 127 7.93 -1.34 12.92
N ARG A 128 7.29 -2.07 13.83
CA ARG A 128 7.70 -3.44 14.15
C ARG A 128 7.53 -4.38 12.97
N PHE A 129 6.43 -4.22 12.22
CA PHE A 129 6.18 -5.03 11.03
C PHE A 129 7.29 -4.85 9.99
N TYR A 130 7.62 -3.60 9.67
CA TYR A 130 8.65 -3.34 8.67
C TYR A 130 10.05 -3.75 9.15
N ALA A 131 10.36 -3.53 10.43
CA ALA A 131 11.62 -3.97 11.00
C ALA A 131 11.79 -5.49 10.89
N ALA A 132 10.72 -6.25 11.11
CA ALA A 132 10.74 -7.71 10.98
C ALA A 132 10.99 -8.16 9.54
N LEU A 133 10.70 -7.31 8.55
CA LEU A 133 10.95 -7.59 7.15
C LEU A 133 12.33 -7.10 6.67
N GLY A 134 13.13 -6.54 7.57
CA GLY A 134 14.47 -6.07 7.24
C GLY A 134 14.59 -4.60 6.92
N TYR A 135 13.51 -3.83 7.03
CA TYR A 135 13.58 -2.38 6.87
C TYR A 135 14.17 -1.74 8.11
N GLN A 136 14.94 -0.69 7.93
CA GLN A 136 15.62 0.00 9.03
C GLN A 136 15.31 1.49 8.98
N VAL A 137 15.19 2.09 10.15
CA VAL A 137 15.08 3.55 10.26
C VAL A 137 16.40 4.16 9.78
N GLU A 138 16.31 5.14 8.91
CA GLU A 138 17.49 5.77 8.33
C GLU A 138 17.85 7.06 9.08
N PRO A 139 19.15 7.35 9.25
CA PRO A 139 19.58 8.54 9.97
C PRO A 139 19.57 9.80 9.06
N LEU A 140 18.39 10.13 8.59
CA LEU A 140 18.18 11.29 7.72
C LEU A 140 16.86 11.95 8.06
N VAL A 141 16.68 13.19 7.61
CA VAL A 141 15.46 13.96 7.80
C VAL A 141 14.71 14.04 6.48
N SER A 142 13.42 13.74 6.50
CA SER A 142 12.57 13.81 5.32
C SER A 142 11.81 15.15 5.33
N PHE A 143 11.87 15.87 4.21
CA PHE A 143 11.11 17.11 4.04
C PHE A 143 9.95 16.88 3.09
N GLY A 144 8.83 17.50 3.38
CA GLY A 144 7.66 17.47 2.51
C GLY A 144 7.13 18.88 2.26
N LYS A 145 6.60 19.12 1.07
CA LYS A 145 5.95 20.37 0.72
C LYS A 145 4.74 20.07 -0.16
N ARG A 146 3.60 20.58 0.24
CA ARG A 146 2.40 20.46 -0.59
C ARG A 146 2.43 21.53 -1.67
N LEU A 147 2.15 21.10 -2.90
CA LEU A 147 2.05 22.04 -4.00
C LEU A 147 0.63 22.62 -4.04
N PRO A 148 0.46 23.87 -4.50
CA PRO A 148 -0.87 24.45 -4.64
C PRO A 148 -1.73 23.60 -5.57
N MET A 149 -3.00 23.42 -5.18
CA MET A 149 -3.96 22.76 -6.06
C MET A 149 -4.34 23.75 -7.16
N THR A 150 -4.03 23.37 -8.41
CA THR A 150 -4.48 24.16 -9.56
C THR A 150 -5.91 23.78 -9.90
N ALA A 151 -6.72 24.80 -10.18
CA ALA A 151 -8.12 24.61 -10.55
C ALA A 151 -8.25 23.83 -11.87
#